data_d4de81c0630fdd4fb5e84491d2beb794
#
_entry.id   d4de81c0630fdd4fb5e84491d2beb794
#
_cell.length_a   1.000
_cell.length_b   1.000
_cell.length_c   1.000
_cell.angle_alpha   90.00
_cell.angle_beta   90.00
_cell.angle_gamma   90.00
#
_symmetry.space_group_name_H-M   'P 1'
#
loop_
_entity.id
_entity.type
_entity.pdbx_description
1 polymer ?
#
loop_
_entity_poly.entity_id
_entity_poly.type
_entity_poly.pdbx_seq_one_letter_code
_entity_poly.pdbx_strand_id
1 'polypeptide(L)'
;MSNLTNLKNSKKNQGLAAIGMGSNLGESLDTLKNAIQTLDEITGIKLITYSSWYRTKPIGPPQPDYINGCALLEVDLTPHKLLEVLLDVEQKFKRVRLEHWGPRTLDLDLILYDDLILDSPNLQIPHPRMRERAFVLVPLAEIAPNWIDPVSGKAIALLKEEVECSG
;
A
#
# COMPACT_ATOMS: atom_id res chain seq x y z
N MET A 1 -24.13 11.22 26.67
CA MET A 1 -22.76 11.65 26.99
C MET A 1 -21.76 10.52 26.88
N SER A 2 -22.00 9.42 27.57
CA SER A 2 -21.11 8.24 27.45
C SER A 2 -21.01 7.70 26.02
N ASN A 3 -22.08 7.78 25.23
CA ASN A 3 -22.09 7.31 23.85
C ASN A 3 -21.18 8.11 22.94
N LEU A 4 -21.12 9.42 23.13
CA LEU A 4 -20.22 10.29 22.36
C LEU A 4 -18.76 10.01 22.70
N THR A 5 -18.47 9.76 23.96
CA THR A 5 -17.13 9.42 24.41
C THR A 5 -16.69 8.08 23.83
N ASN A 6 -17.58 7.10 23.82
CA ASN A 6 -17.31 5.78 23.25
C ASN A 6 -17.09 5.85 21.74
N LEU A 7 -17.88 6.66 21.03
CA LEU A 7 -17.71 6.86 19.60
C LEU A 7 -16.36 7.52 19.29
N LYS A 8 -15.95 8.49 20.08
CA LYS A 8 -14.63 9.11 19.93
C LYS A 8 -13.51 8.11 20.22
N ASN A 9 -13.67 7.27 21.21
CA ASN A 9 -12.68 6.27 21.55
C ASN A 9 -12.59 5.19 20.46
N SER A 10 -13.72 4.76 19.89
CA SER A 10 -13.70 3.81 18.77
C SER A 10 -13.03 4.42 17.54
N LYS A 11 -13.24 5.69 17.29
CA LYS A 11 -12.61 6.40 16.17
C LYS A 11 -11.12 6.60 16.34
N LYS A 12 -10.63 6.68 17.59
CA LYS A 12 -9.21 6.85 17.89
C LYS A 12 -8.36 5.68 17.42
N ASN A 13 -8.94 4.48 17.30
CA ASN A 13 -8.23 3.29 16.87
C ASN A 13 -8.32 3.06 15.37
N GLN A 14 -9.13 3.89 14.67
CA GLN A 14 -9.29 3.77 13.24
C GLN A 14 -8.36 4.74 12.52
N GLY A 15 -7.65 4.22 11.57
CA GLY A 15 -6.77 5.02 10.75
C GLY A 15 -7.02 4.77 9.28
N LEU A 16 -6.59 5.71 8.46
CA LEU A 16 -6.60 5.58 7.02
C LEU A 16 -5.19 5.24 6.58
N ALA A 17 -5.03 4.14 5.89
CA ALA A 17 -3.73 3.68 5.41
C ALA A 17 -3.70 3.60 3.90
N ALA A 18 -2.57 3.96 3.32
CA ALA A 18 -2.30 3.74 1.90
C ALA A 18 -1.23 2.67 1.77
N ILE A 19 -1.51 1.67 0.98
CA ILE A 19 -0.54 0.62 0.71
C ILE A 19 -0.19 0.57 -0.77
N GLY A 20 1.10 0.34 -1.04
CA GLY A 20 1.57 0.03 -2.39
C GLY A 20 1.52 -1.47 -2.59
N MET A 21 1.14 -1.88 -3.78
CA MET A 21 1.02 -3.28 -4.15
C MET A 21 1.75 -3.52 -5.45
N GLY A 22 2.54 -4.58 -5.50
CA GLY A 22 3.28 -4.91 -6.70
C GLY A 22 3.43 -6.40 -6.86
N SER A 23 3.47 -6.83 -8.12
CA SER A 23 3.73 -8.22 -8.46
C SER A 23 4.39 -8.29 -9.83
N ASN A 24 5.33 -9.21 -10.01
CA ASN A 24 5.86 -9.52 -11.32
C ASN A 24 5.75 -11.02 -11.54
N LEU A 25 5.94 -11.43 -12.79
CA LEU A 25 5.92 -12.83 -13.20
C LEU A 25 4.52 -13.45 -13.28
N GLY A 26 4.27 -14.16 -14.37
CA GLY A 26 3.12 -15.03 -14.55
C GLY A 26 1.78 -14.33 -14.34
N GLU A 27 1.01 -14.81 -13.40
CA GLU A 27 -0.36 -14.36 -13.14
C GLU A 27 -0.42 -13.17 -12.19
N SER A 28 0.41 -12.15 -12.42
CA SER A 28 0.54 -10.98 -11.56
C SER A 28 -0.78 -10.29 -11.26
N LEU A 29 -1.63 -10.13 -12.29
CA LEU A 29 -2.91 -9.46 -12.11
C LEU A 29 -3.83 -10.26 -11.19
N ASP A 30 -3.89 -11.58 -11.38
CA ASP A 30 -4.69 -12.44 -10.51
C ASP A 30 -4.17 -12.43 -9.09
N THR A 31 -2.84 -12.43 -8.93
CA THR A 31 -2.21 -12.34 -7.60
C THR A 31 -2.65 -11.06 -6.88
N LEU A 32 -2.61 -9.93 -7.59
CA LEU A 32 -2.99 -8.64 -7.01
C LEU A 32 -4.48 -8.58 -6.66
N LYS A 33 -5.34 -9.09 -7.53
CA LYS A 33 -6.78 -9.16 -7.27
C LYS A 33 -7.09 -10.05 -6.06
N ASN A 34 -6.42 -11.17 -5.95
CA ASN A 34 -6.59 -12.07 -4.83
C ASN A 34 -6.06 -11.44 -3.52
N ALA A 35 -4.99 -10.68 -3.61
CA ALA A 35 -4.45 -9.97 -2.46
C ALA A 35 -5.43 -8.90 -1.95
N ILE A 36 -6.06 -8.16 -2.85
CA ILE A 36 -7.10 -7.18 -2.51
C ILE A 36 -8.24 -7.86 -1.76
N GLN A 37 -8.72 -8.98 -2.27
CA GLN A 37 -9.80 -9.73 -1.63
C GLN A 37 -9.37 -10.25 -0.25
N THR A 38 -8.17 -10.77 -0.15
CA THR A 38 -7.63 -11.28 1.11
C THR A 38 -7.56 -10.17 2.16
N LEU A 39 -7.08 -9.00 1.77
CA LEU A 39 -6.99 -7.85 2.69
C LEU A 39 -8.38 -7.44 3.18
N ASP A 40 -9.36 -7.40 2.29
CA ASP A 40 -10.72 -6.98 2.65
C ASP A 40 -11.42 -7.95 3.61
N GLU A 41 -10.95 -9.18 3.68
CA GLU A 41 -11.51 -10.21 4.56
C GLU A 41 -10.87 -10.24 5.94
N ILE A 42 -9.79 -9.49 6.15
CA ILE A 42 -9.07 -9.49 7.43
C ILE A 42 -9.80 -8.62 8.45
N THR A 43 -9.99 -9.17 9.65
CA THR A 43 -10.58 -8.39 10.75
C THR A 43 -9.71 -7.18 11.05
N GLY A 44 -10.34 -6.01 11.15
CA GLY A 44 -9.65 -4.76 11.40
C GLY A 44 -9.22 -4.03 10.13
N ILE A 45 -9.51 -4.58 8.96
CA ILE A 45 -9.22 -3.94 7.68
C ILE A 45 -10.51 -3.85 6.86
N LYS A 46 -10.77 -2.65 6.35
CA LYS A 46 -11.86 -2.41 5.41
C LYS A 46 -11.27 -1.75 4.17
N LEU A 47 -11.42 -2.39 3.03
CA LEU A 47 -10.98 -1.82 1.76
C LEU A 47 -11.90 -0.65 1.40
N ILE A 48 -11.31 0.52 1.17
CA ILE A 48 -12.06 1.70 0.72
C ILE A 48 -12.09 1.74 -0.79
N THR A 49 -10.93 1.68 -1.41
CA THR A 49 -10.79 1.69 -2.86
C THR A 49 -9.39 1.22 -3.25
N TYR A 50 -9.19 0.96 -4.51
CA TYR A 50 -7.87 0.67 -5.05
C TYR A 50 -7.75 1.25 -6.45
N SER A 51 -6.51 1.45 -6.88
CA SER A 51 -6.21 2.09 -8.16
C SER A 51 -6.38 1.11 -9.33
N SER A 52 -6.30 1.66 -10.52
CA SER A 52 -6.02 0.83 -11.71
C SER A 52 -4.66 0.15 -11.52
N TRP A 53 -4.44 -0.92 -12.27
CA TRP A 53 -3.18 -1.64 -12.25
C TRP A 53 -2.29 -1.10 -13.36
N TYR A 54 -1.09 -0.69 -13.01
CA TYR A 54 -0.14 -0.05 -13.92
C TYR A 54 1.00 -1.00 -14.23
N ARG A 55 1.29 -1.17 -15.51
CA ARG A 55 2.40 -2.01 -15.95
C ARG A 55 3.66 -1.16 -16.05
N THR A 56 4.74 -1.63 -15.44
CA THR A 56 6.04 -0.98 -15.51
C THR A 56 7.10 -1.98 -15.90
N LYS A 57 8.06 -1.54 -16.73
CA LYS A 57 9.16 -2.39 -17.14
C LYS A 57 10.24 -2.39 -16.07
N PRO A 58 10.77 -3.57 -15.71
CA PRO A 58 11.87 -3.61 -14.77
C PRO A 58 13.15 -3.03 -15.38
N ILE A 59 13.99 -2.48 -14.51
CA ILE A 59 15.31 -1.98 -14.88
C ILE A 59 16.30 -3.14 -14.72
N GLY A 60 17.20 -3.30 -15.69
CA GLY A 60 18.25 -4.32 -15.61
C GLY A 60 18.01 -5.50 -16.54
N PRO A 61 18.44 -6.73 -16.17
CA PRO A 61 18.33 -7.90 -17.06
C PRO A 61 16.89 -8.16 -17.47
N PRO A 62 16.66 -8.80 -18.63
CA PRO A 62 15.31 -9.13 -19.07
C PRO A 62 14.56 -9.93 -18.01
N GLN A 63 13.40 -9.46 -17.64
CA GLN A 63 12.51 -10.11 -16.69
C GLN A 63 11.08 -9.62 -16.96
N PRO A 64 10.07 -10.34 -16.49
CA PRO A 64 8.68 -9.92 -16.69
C PRO A 64 8.40 -8.54 -16.13
N ASP A 65 7.46 -7.84 -16.76
CA ASP A 65 7.04 -6.53 -16.29
C ASP A 65 6.42 -6.64 -14.90
N TYR A 66 6.57 -5.56 -14.14
CA TYR A 66 5.86 -5.40 -12.88
C TYR A 66 4.47 -4.83 -13.12
N ILE A 67 3.53 -5.25 -12.28
CA ILE A 67 2.23 -4.62 -12.19
C ILE A 67 2.14 -4.00 -10.81
N ASN A 68 1.79 -2.72 -10.76
CA ASN A 68 1.74 -1.93 -9.53
C ASN A 68 0.39 -1.25 -9.38
N GLY A 69 0.00 -1.03 -8.14
CA GLY A 69 -1.17 -0.27 -7.78
C GLY A 69 -1.09 0.17 -6.34
N CYS A 70 -2.11 0.87 -5.91
CA CYS A 70 -2.26 1.28 -4.52
C CYS A 70 -3.67 0.98 -4.04
N ALA A 71 -3.81 0.80 -2.74
CA ALA A 71 -5.10 0.63 -2.11
C ALA A 71 -5.21 1.53 -0.90
N LEU A 72 -6.42 1.98 -0.61
CA LEU A 72 -6.73 2.71 0.62
C LEU A 72 -7.51 1.79 1.54
N LEU A 73 -7.08 1.72 2.77
CA LEU A 73 -7.67 0.87 3.79
C LEU A 73 -8.08 1.72 4.99
N GLU A 74 -9.28 1.47 5.50
CA GLU A 74 -9.65 1.92 6.84
C GLU A 74 -9.25 0.80 7.79
N VAL A 75 -8.43 1.11 8.78
CA VAL A 75 -7.86 0.08 9.63
C VAL A 75 -8.12 0.37 11.10
N ASP A 76 -8.41 -0.68 11.84
CA ASP A 76 -8.53 -0.67 13.29
C ASP A 76 -7.34 -1.42 13.88
N LEU A 77 -6.14 -1.03 13.40
CA LEU A 77 -4.87 -1.66 13.74
C LEU A 77 -3.84 -0.56 13.89
N THR A 78 -2.91 -0.74 14.82
CA THR A 78 -1.76 0.15 14.90
C THR A 78 -0.88 -0.02 13.65
N PRO A 79 -0.03 0.97 13.33
CA PRO A 79 0.86 0.84 12.17
C PRO A 79 1.73 -0.42 12.20
N HIS A 80 2.31 -0.76 13.35
CA HIS A 80 3.14 -1.97 13.47
C HIS A 80 2.32 -3.24 13.30
N LYS A 81 1.10 -3.27 13.81
CA LYS A 81 0.22 -4.41 13.64
C LYS A 81 -0.21 -4.56 12.19
N LEU A 82 -0.50 -3.46 11.52
CA LEU A 82 -0.81 -3.48 10.09
C LEU A 82 0.38 -4.03 9.30
N LEU A 83 1.59 -3.60 9.62
CA LEU A 83 2.79 -4.14 8.96
C LEU A 83 2.88 -5.67 9.12
N GLU A 84 2.64 -6.18 10.33
CA GLU A 84 2.62 -7.63 10.56
C GLU A 84 1.61 -8.34 9.67
N VAL A 85 0.41 -7.78 9.56
CA VAL A 85 -0.64 -8.34 8.72
C VAL A 85 -0.23 -8.36 7.25
N LEU A 86 0.36 -7.27 6.76
CA LEU A 86 0.83 -7.21 5.39
C LEU A 86 1.92 -8.25 5.11
N LEU A 87 2.84 -8.44 6.04
CA LEU A 87 3.88 -9.45 5.92
C LEU A 87 3.29 -10.87 5.92
N ASP A 88 2.27 -11.11 6.73
CA ASP A 88 1.59 -12.40 6.75
C ASP A 88 0.88 -12.69 5.42
N VAL A 89 0.25 -11.69 4.83
CA VAL A 89 -0.38 -11.85 3.51
C VAL A 89 0.67 -12.17 2.46
N GLU A 90 1.79 -11.47 2.46
CA GLU A 90 2.90 -11.76 1.55
C GLU A 90 3.36 -13.21 1.69
N GLN A 91 3.50 -13.71 2.92
CA GLN A 91 3.93 -15.08 3.17
C GLN A 91 2.92 -16.11 2.68
N LYS A 92 1.63 -15.83 2.85
CA LYS A 92 0.58 -16.71 2.31
C LYS A 92 0.72 -16.87 0.80
N PHE A 93 0.95 -15.80 0.09
CA PHE A 93 1.08 -15.83 -1.36
C PHE A 93 2.36 -16.53 -1.79
N LYS A 94 3.43 -16.40 -1.03
CA LYS A 94 4.68 -17.12 -1.31
C LYS A 94 4.52 -18.62 -1.13
N ARG A 95 3.75 -19.06 -0.14
CA ARG A 95 3.49 -20.48 0.09
C ARG A 95 2.69 -21.11 -1.05
N VAL A 96 1.64 -20.43 -1.49
CA VAL A 96 0.84 -20.88 -2.63
C VAL A 96 1.71 -21.00 -3.89
N ARG A 97 2.65 -20.07 -4.06
CA ARG A 97 3.59 -20.10 -5.17
C ARG A 97 4.43 -21.38 -5.21
N LEU A 98 4.94 -21.82 -4.05
CA LEU A 98 5.74 -23.02 -3.97
C LEU A 98 4.96 -24.27 -4.39
N GLU A 99 3.65 -24.28 -4.16
CA GLU A 99 2.77 -25.38 -4.54
C GLU A 99 2.40 -25.36 -6.01
N HIS A 100 2.38 -24.20 -6.63
CA HIS A 100 1.84 -24.02 -7.99
C HIS A 100 2.88 -23.74 -9.06
N TRP A 101 4.13 -24.04 -8.83
CA TRP A 101 5.16 -23.91 -9.86
C TRP A 101 5.42 -22.49 -10.32
N GLY A 102 6.40 -21.96 -9.93
CA GLY A 102 6.87 -20.72 -10.47
C GLY A 102 6.79 -19.58 -9.52
N PRO A 103 7.74 -18.68 -9.65
CA PRO A 103 7.89 -17.56 -8.74
C PRO A 103 6.82 -16.52 -9.03
N ARG A 104 5.95 -16.32 -8.06
CA ARG A 104 5.11 -15.14 -7.99
C ARG A 104 5.62 -14.31 -6.87
N THR A 105 5.77 -13.04 -7.07
CA THR A 105 6.08 -12.11 -6.00
C THR A 105 4.85 -11.29 -5.68
N LEU A 106 4.66 -11.02 -4.43
CA LEU A 106 3.67 -10.05 -3.97
C LEU A 106 4.39 -9.17 -2.97
N ASP A 107 4.44 -7.88 -3.28
CA ASP A 107 5.01 -6.88 -2.39
C ASP A 107 3.89 -5.98 -1.89
N LEU A 108 3.80 -5.84 -0.58
CA LEU A 108 2.83 -4.96 0.07
C LEU A 108 3.60 -4.00 0.95
N ASP A 109 3.56 -2.72 0.60
CA ASP A 109 4.29 -1.68 1.32
C ASP A 109 3.33 -0.73 2.01
N LEU A 110 3.54 -0.47 3.28
CA LEU A 110 2.81 0.57 3.99
C LEU A 110 3.40 1.93 3.62
N ILE A 111 2.61 2.73 2.90
CA ILE A 111 3.09 4.01 2.35
C ILE A 111 2.77 5.17 3.28
N LEU A 112 1.50 5.28 3.67
CA LEU A 112 1.00 6.36 4.52
C LEU A 112 0.04 5.78 5.55
N TYR A 113 -0.01 6.41 6.71
CA TYR A 113 -0.97 6.08 7.76
C TYR A 113 -1.40 7.40 8.41
N ASP A 114 -2.59 7.90 8.07
CA ASP A 114 -3.06 9.23 8.47
C ASP A 114 -2.00 10.30 8.16
N ASP A 115 -1.72 11.17 9.09
CA ASP A 115 -0.64 12.17 9.00
C ASP A 115 0.57 11.77 9.85
N LEU A 116 0.69 10.49 10.16
CA LEU A 116 1.73 9.99 11.06
C LEU A 116 3.11 10.08 10.43
N ILE A 117 4.06 10.54 11.24
CA ILE A 117 5.48 10.44 10.93
C ILE A 117 6.08 9.49 11.95
N LEU A 118 6.58 8.36 11.46
CA LEU A 118 7.14 7.32 12.31
C LEU A 118 8.50 6.91 11.75
N ASP A 119 9.49 6.89 12.60
CA ASP A 119 10.82 6.43 12.25
C ASP A 119 11.29 5.43 13.30
N SER A 120 11.13 4.16 13.00
CA SER A 120 11.56 3.08 13.86
C SER A 120 12.40 2.09 13.05
N PRO A 121 13.16 1.20 13.70
CA PRO A 121 14.03 0.27 12.95
C PRO A 121 13.27 -0.61 11.96
N ASN A 122 12.02 -0.95 12.27
CA ASN A 122 11.25 -1.89 11.46
C ASN A 122 10.22 -1.23 10.56
N LEU A 123 9.93 0.05 10.76
CA LEU A 123 8.84 0.71 10.07
C LEU A 123 9.06 2.21 9.98
N GLN A 124 9.02 2.73 8.77
CA GLN A 124 9.09 4.17 8.52
C GLN A 124 7.83 4.61 7.79
N ILE A 125 7.16 5.64 8.30
CA ILE A 125 5.96 6.23 7.71
C ILE A 125 6.18 7.74 7.65
N PRO A 126 5.98 8.40 6.51
CA PRO A 126 5.72 7.83 5.18
C PRO A 126 6.86 6.95 4.69
N HIS A 127 6.55 6.05 3.76
CA HIS A 127 7.59 5.20 3.17
C HIS A 127 8.74 6.09 2.69
N PRO A 128 9.99 5.79 3.03
CA PRO A 128 11.10 6.73 2.81
C PRO A 128 11.39 7.03 1.34
N ARG A 129 10.99 6.16 0.42
CA ARG A 129 11.24 6.34 -1.00
C ARG A 129 10.00 6.70 -1.81
N MET A 130 8.88 6.96 -1.14
CA MET A 130 7.60 7.29 -1.81
C MET A 130 7.76 8.44 -2.80
N ARG A 131 8.45 9.50 -2.39
CA ARG A 131 8.56 10.73 -3.18
C ARG A 131 9.40 10.59 -4.44
N GLU A 132 10.18 9.52 -4.54
CA GLU A 132 11.05 9.24 -5.67
C GLU A 132 10.45 8.25 -6.66
N ARG A 133 9.32 7.62 -6.32
CA ARG A 133 8.81 6.46 -7.06
C ARG A 133 7.52 6.77 -7.78
N ALA A 134 7.63 6.98 -9.10
CA ALA A 134 6.44 7.19 -9.93
C ALA A 134 5.48 6.01 -9.85
N PHE A 135 5.99 4.79 -9.73
CA PHE A 135 5.14 3.59 -9.67
C PHE A 135 4.35 3.49 -8.35
N VAL A 136 4.63 4.35 -7.37
CA VAL A 136 3.82 4.52 -6.17
C VAL A 136 2.93 5.75 -6.32
N LEU A 137 3.50 6.87 -6.72
CA LEU A 137 2.78 8.16 -6.76
C LEU A 137 1.69 8.21 -7.82
N VAL A 138 1.91 7.59 -8.98
CA VAL A 138 0.90 7.58 -10.04
C VAL A 138 -0.38 6.86 -9.60
N PRO A 139 -0.31 5.60 -9.14
CA PRO A 139 -1.53 4.94 -8.67
C PRO A 139 -2.11 5.58 -7.39
N LEU A 140 -1.25 6.09 -6.51
CA LEU A 140 -1.74 6.74 -5.29
C LEU A 140 -2.49 8.03 -5.61
N ALA A 141 -2.00 8.82 -6.57
CA ALA A 141 -2.67 10.05 -6.99
C ALA A 141 -4.02 9.78 -7.66
N GLU A 142 -4.20 8.62 -8.26
CA GLU A 142 -5.48 8.24 -8.84
C GLU A 142 -6.57 8.14 -7.78
N ILE A 143 -6.23 7.63 -6.59
CA ILE A 143 -7.22 7.33 -5.54
C ILE A 143 -7.17 8.31 -4.36
N ALA A 144 -6.08 9.05 -4.20
CA ALA A 144 -5.90 9.96 -3.07
C ALA A 144 -5.05 11.18 -3.46
N PRO A 145 -5.45 11.94 -4.49
CA PRO A 145 -4.63 13.06 -4.98
C PRO A 145 -4.44 14.17 -3.95
N ASN A 146 -5.40 14.33 -3.05
CA ASN A 146 -5.40 15.42 -2.06
C ASN A 146 -4.82 15.03 -0.71
N TRP A 147 -4.38 13.79 -0.55
CA TRP A 147 -3.73 13.37 0.68
C TRP A 147 -2.39 14.11 0.81
N ILE A 148 -2.15 14.67 1.97
CA ILE A 148 -0.95 15.47 2.21
C ILE A 148 0.14 14.58 2.82
N ASP A 149 1.30 14.59 2.19
CA ASP A 149 2.48 13.97 2.77
C ASP A 149 2.89 14.80 3.99
N PRO A 150 2.86 14.21 5.19
CA PRO A 150 3.13 14.99 6.40
C PRO A 150 4.57 15.49 6.52
N VAL A 151 5.51 14.88 5.79
CA VAL A 151 6.92 15.28 5.82
C VAL A 151 7.15 16.52 4.95
N SER A 152 6.68 16.50 3.71
CA SER A 152 6.90 17.60 2.77
C SER A 152 5.82 18.67 2.83
N GLY A 153 4.64 18.33 3.36
CA GLY A 153 3.49 19.21 3.33
C GLY A 153 2.83 19.32 1.97
N LYS A 154 3.21 18.47 1.02
CA LYS A 154 2.72 18.52 -0.35
C LYS A 154 1.66 17.45 -0.59
N ALA A 155 0.67 17.78 -1.42
CA ALA A 155 -0.34 16.82 -1.84
C ALA A 155 0.28 15.76 -2.75
N ILE A 156 -0.28 14.57 -2.71
CA ILE A 156 0.19 13.45 -3.55
C ILE A 156 0.15 13.84 -5.04
N ALA A 157 -0.87 14.56 -5.48
CA ALA A 157 -0.94 15.03 -6.87
C ALA A 157 0.26 15.90 -7.25
N LEU A 158 0.72 16.75 -6.34
CA LEU A 158 1.88 17.60 -6.58
C LEU A 158 3.18 16.78 -6.60
N LEU A 159 3.32 15.84 -5.69
CA LEU A 159 4.49 14.95 -5.68
C LEU A 159 4.58 14.13 -6.97
N LYS A 160 3.44 13.68 -7.47
CA LYS A 160 3.38 12.98 -8.75
C LYS A 160 3.89 13.86 -9.88
N GLU A 161 3.42 15.11 -9.95
CA GLU A 161 3.90 16.06 -10.97
C GLU A 161 5.39 16.27 -10.88
N GLU A 162 5.92 16.44 -9.70
CA GLU A 162 7.35 16.67 -9.49
C GLU A 162 8.20 15.48 -9.95
N VAL A 163 7.77 14.25 -9.66
CA VAL A 163 8.53 13.07 -10.08
C VAL A 163 8.43 12.84 -11.58
N GLU A 164 7.31 13.16 -12.20
CA GLU A 164 7.14 13.05 -13.65
C GLU A 164 7.97 14.09 -14.39
N CYS A 165 8.09 15.29 -13.84
CA CYS A 165 8.89 16.36 -14.44
C CYS A 165 10.39 16.13 -14.30
N SER A 166 10.82 15.47 -13.24
CA SER A 166 12.24 15.25 -13.00
C SER A 166 12.81 14.03 -13.68
N GLY A 167 11.95 13.26 -14.26
CA GLY A 167 12.41 12.02 -14.78
C GLY A 167 12.12 11.57 -16.09
#